data_77ca681ac8372431e444fd3549788cef
#
_entry.id   77ca681ac8372431e444fd3549788cef
#
_cell.length_a   1.000
_cell.length_b   1.000
_cell.length_c   1.000
_cell.angle_alpha   90.00
_cell.angle_beta   90.00
_cell.angle_gamma   90.00
#
_symmetry.space_group_name_H-M   'P 1'
#
loop_
_entity.id
_entity.type
_entity.pdbx_description
1 polymer ?
#
loop_
_entity_poly.entity_id
_entity_poly.type
_entity_poly.pdbx_seq_one_letter_code
_entity_poly.pdbx_strand_id
1 'polypeptide(L)'
;MEDIARVNLYGQPVGTFRWDNNRQLAHFEYAESFIGKGLEPSPILMPVRQGRIYSFSDIGRETFKGLPGMLADSLPDTYGRALFDRWLALTGRSSGNAVETLCFLGKRCMGALEFEPAMDAPYGPDVRIELDSLVEVASEALSEKEEFGANLEEAKKAAIAEIVRLGTSAGGQRAKAIIAYNPSTGEVRSGQIEAPEGFDYYLIKLDGVTAEAGFRETQNFGRLEYSFYQLVKECGIEMSDCSLIEENGRAHFLTKRFDRQNGEKIHMQTLCGIAHYDYRNPRSYSYEQAFNVMRALRLPYSQAQEMYRRMVFNVVIRNQDDHTKNISFLMDRQGKWTLSPAYDMGFAYNPKGGWTAQHQMSINGKFDDITRQDLLEFARHNNIKEATEIIDRIAEVSSRWPLLARECEVPQPMIDAIMPNLKLSI
;
A
#
# COMPACT_ATOMS: atom_id res chain seq x y z
N MET A 1 27.46 -6.79 6.91
CA MET A 1 26.35 -5.84 6.70
C MET A 1 26.61 -5.08 5.42
N GLU A 2 25.64 -5.04 4.51
CA GLU A 2 25.78 -4.22 3.31
C GLU A 2 25.52 -2.76 3.67
N ASP A 3 26.51 -1.91 3.45
CA ASP A 3 26.39 -0.46 3.71
C ASP A 3 26.21 0.35 2.43
N ILE A 4 26.28 -0.30 1.26
CA ILE A 4 26.11 0.33 -0.05
C ILE A 4 25.19 -0.54 -0.90
N ALA A 5 24.21 0.11 -1.54
CA ALA A 5 23.36 -0.56 -2.51
C ALA A 5 23.11 0.32 -3.74
N ARG A 6 22.96 -0.33 -4.89
CA ARG A 6 22.56 0.30 -6.14
C ARG A 6 21.04 0.27 -6.29
N VAL A 7 20.50 1.31 -6.87
CA VAL A 7 19.08 1.42 -7.23
C VAL A 7 18.95 1.37 -8.74
N ASN A 8 18.10 0.48 -9.23
CA ASN A 8 17.74 0.37 -10.64
C ASN A 8 16.26 0.74 -10.85
N LEU A 9 15.94 1.23 -12.04
CA LEU A 9 14.59 1.52 -12.50
C LEU A 9 14.49 1.15 -13.98
N TYR A 10 13.51 0.33 -14.34
CA TYR A 10 13.31 -0.12 -15.74
C TYR A 10 14.57 -0.75 -16.36
N GLY A 11 15.33 -1.51 -15.56
CA GLY A 11 16.58 -2.13 -15.99
C GLY A 11 17.77 -1.19 -16.13
N GLN A 12 17.66 0.09 -15.71
CA GLN A 12 18.72 1.08 -15.79
C GLN A 12 19.19 1.47 -14.38
N PRO A 13 20.51 1.63 -14.15
CA PRO A 13 21.02 2.14 -12.88
C PRO A 13 20.61 3.59 -12.68
N VAL A 14 19.86 3.86 -11.61
CA VAL A 14 19.39 5.20 -11.21
C VAL A 14 20.42 5.91 -10.35
N GLY A 15 21.03 5.17 -9.42
CA GLY A 15 21.94 5.74 -8.46
C GLY A 15 22.43 4.73 -7.43
N THR A 16 23.14 5.25 -6.45
CA THR A 16 23.70 4.47 -5.35
C THR A 16 23.38 5.15 -4.04
N PHE A 17 23.11 4.39 -3.01
CA PHE A 17 23.02 4.95 -1.66
C PHE A 17 23.96 4.21 -0.71
N ARG A 18 24.50 4.99 0.23
CA ARG A 18 25.40 4.52 1.27
C ARG A 18 24.79 4.78 2.63
N TRP A 19 24.88 3.78 3.52
CA TRP A 19 24.45 3.88 4.90
C TRP A 19 25.55 4.41 5.80
N ASP A 20 25.24 5.45 6.57
CA ASP A 20 26.09 5.96 7.65
C ASP A 20 25.65 5.32 8.97
N ASN A 21 26.46 4.36 9.45
CA ASN A 21 26.17 3.63 10.68
C ASN A 21 26.20 4.53 11.93
N ASN A 22 26.94 5.63 11.93
CA ASN A 22 27.00 6.53 13.07
C ASN A 22 25.76 7.41 13.18
N ARG A 23 25.26 7.87 12.03
CA ARG A 23 24.09 8.74 11.95
C ARG A 23 22.78 7.96 11.73
N GLN A 24 22.89 6.68 11.41
CA GLN A 24 21.76 5.84 11.00
C GLN A 24 20.98 6.49 9.84
N LEU A 25 21.68 6.89 8.80
CA LEU A 25 21.15 7.71 7.72
C LEU A 25 21.73 7.28 6.37
N ALA A 26 20.90 7.23 5.34
CA ALA A 26 21.31 6.96 3.98
C ALA A 26 21.65 8.26 3.24
N HIS A 27 22.69 8.18 2.41
CA HIS A 27 23.13 9.21 1.47
C HIS A 27 22.96 8.66 0.06
N PHE A 28 22.04 9.22 -0.71
CA PHE A 28 21.75 8.80 -2.09
C PHE A 28 22.32 9.80 -3.10
N GLU A 29 22.89 9.30 -4.18
CA GLU A 29 23.35 10.07 -5.32
C GLU A 29 22.89 9.41 -6.63
N TYR A 30 22.39 10.23 -7.57
CA TYR A 30 22.05 9.76 -8.90
C TYR A 30 23.29 9.39 -9.70
N ALA A 31 23.22 8.28 -10.45
CA ALA A 31 24.28 7.86 -11.35
C ALA A 31 24.45 8.87 -12.50
N GLU A 32 25.69 9.19 -12.86
CA GLU A 32 25.97 10.11 -13.96
C GLU A 32 25.34 9.62 -15.28
N SER A 33 25.32 8.31 -15.50
CA SER A 33 24.65 7.67 -16.66
C SER A 33 23.13 7.82 -16.69
N PHE A 34 22.49 8.18 -15.56
CA PHE A 34 21.06 8.40 -15.47
C PHE A 34 20.66 9.85 -15.77
N ILE A 35 21.60 10.78 -15.61
CA ILE A 35 21.36 12.21 -15.85
C ILE A 35 21.01 12.43 -17.33
N GLY A 36 20.00 13.24 -17.59
CA GLY A 36 19.54 13.53 -18.96
C GLY A 36 18.68 12.47 -19.64
N LYS A 37 18.31 11.39 -18.92
CA LYS A 37 17.41 10.35 -19.46
C LYS A 37 15.93 10.79 -19.56
N GLY A 38 15.58 11.95 -18.98
CA GLY A 38 14.21 12.46 -18.97
C GLY A 38 13.31 11.81 -17.92
N LEU A 39 13.85 10.93 -17.08
CA LEU A 39 13.14 10.29 -15.98
C LEU A 39 13.43 11.02 -14.66
N GLU A 40 12.37 11.33 -13.92
CA GLU A 40 12.43 11.99 -12.60
C GLU A 40 11.71 11.12 -11.57
N PRO A 41 12.39 10.10 -10.98
CA PRO A 41 11.72 9.11 -10.11
C PRO A 41 11.13 9.70 -8.83
N SER A 42 11.61 10.86 -8.37
CA SER A 42 11.09 11.56 -7.19
C SER A 42 11.32 13.08 -7.34
N PRO A 43 10.58 13.76 -8.25
CA PRO A 43 10.91 15.12 -8.70
C PRO A 43 10.70 16.19 -7.64
N ILE A 44 9.88 15.94 -6.62
CA ILE A 44 9.50 16.96 -5.62
C ILE A 44 10.67 17.30 -4.71
N LEU A 45 11.30 16.30 -4.09
CA LEU A 45 12.37 16.50 -3.10
C LEU A 45 13.73 15.97 -3.56
N MET A 46 13.74 15.11 -4.55
CA MET A 46 14.93 14.48 -5.09
C MET A 46 15.03 14.63 -6.62
N PRO A 47 14.93 15.87 -7.18
CA PRO A 47 15.09 16.05 -8.62
C PRO A 47 16.45 15.54 -9.09
N VAL A 48 16.51 14.96 -10.31
CA VAL A 48 17.75 14.40 -10.87
C VAL A 48 18.75 15.51 -11.13
N ARG A 49 19.86 15.53 -10.35
CA ARG A 49 20.93 16.51 -10.44
C ARG A 49 22.28 15.85 -10.25
N GLN A 50 23.23 16.20 -11.13
CA GLN A 50 24.61 15.71 -11.05
C GLN A 50 25.31 16.18 -9.77
N GLY A 51 26.02 15.26 -9.11
CA GLY A 51 26.86 15.54 -7.94
C GLY A 51 26.08 15.95 -6.68
N ARG A 52 24.74 15.84 -6.70
CA ARG A 52 23.93 16.15 -5.52
C ARG A 52 23.67 14.91 -4.68
N ILE A 53 24.07 14.99 -3.42
CA ILE A 53 23.77 13.97 -2.42
C ILE A 53 22.45 14.32 -1.72
N TYR A 54 21.52 13.37 -1.69
CA TYR A 54 20.23 13.46 -1.01
C TYR A 54 20.29 12.70 0.30
N SER A 55 20.06 13.41 1.40
CA SER A 55 20.06 12.88 2.74
C SER A 55 19.13 13.72 3.62
N PHE A 56 18.26 13.08 4.39
CA PHE A 56 17.19 13.76 5.12
C PHE A 56 17.20 13.30 6.59
N SER A 57 17.80 14.11 7.46
CA SER A 57 17.93 13.80 8.90
C SER A 57 16.71 14.16 9.74
N ASP A 58 15.87 15.04 9.22
CA ASP A 58 14.74 15.71 9.88
C ASP A 58 13.37 15.12 9.56
N ILE A 59 13.33 14.03 8.80
CA ILE A 59 12.09 13.28 8.53
C ILE A 59 11.89 12.13 9.54
N GLY A 60 10.65 11.71 9.73
CA GLY A 60 10.25 10.73 10.77
C GLY A 60 11.00 9.39 10.68
N ARG A 61 11.80 9.11 11.69
CA ARG A 61 12.64 7.89 11.75
C ARG A 61 11.83 6.60 11.74
N GLU A 62 10.64 6.61 12.30
CA GLU A 62 9.79 5.43 12.34
C GLU A 62 9.24 5.05 10.97
N THR A 63 8.94 6.05 10.13
CA THR A 63 8.40 5.85 8.79
C THR A 63 9.51 5.63 7.77
N PHE A 64 10.49 6.53 7.75
CA PHE A 64 11.50 6.55 6.70
C PHE A 64 12.75 5.73 7.03
N LYS A 65 12.94 5.30 8.27
CA LYS A 65 14.08 4.47 8.75
C LYS A 65 15.45 5.03 8.35
N GLY A 66 15.56 6.37 8.22
CA GLY A 66 16.80 7.05 7.79
C GLY A 66 17.05 7.03 6.28
N LEU A 67 16.10 6.57 5.48
CA LEU A 67 16.14 6.61 4.02
C LEU A 67 15.45 7.86 3.48
N PRO A 68 15.87 8.39 2.31
CA PRO A 68 15.02 9.29 1.53
C PRO A 68 13.69 8.66 1.19
N GLY A 69 12.62 9.45 1.10
CA GLY A 69 11.25 8.95 0.88
C GLY A 69 11.11 8.07 -0.35
N MET A 70 11.81 8.39 -1.44
CA MET A 70 11.84 7.55 -2.66
C MET A 70 12.23 6.10 -2.36
N LEU A 71 13.21 5.88 -1.50
CA LEU A 71 13.68 4.55 -1.14
C LEU A 71 12.82 3.94 -0.02
N ALA A 72 12.42 4.76 0.95
CA ALA A 72 11.62 4.34 2.09
C ALA A 72 10.24 3.81 1.69
N ASP A 73 9.68 4.28 0.59
CA ASP A 73 8.40 3.80 0.05
C ASP A 73 8.44 2.33 -0.38
N SER A 74 9.62 1.80 -0.66
CA SER A 74 9.84 0.38 -0.96
C SER A 74 9.96 -0.49 0.29
N LEU A 75 10.09 0.10 1.49
CA LEU A 75 10.20 -0.68 2.73
C LEU A 75 8.89 -1.43 3.02
N PRO A 76 9.00 -2.62 3.63
CA PRO A 76 7.83 -3.35 4.08
C PRO A 76 7.10 -2.59 5.19
N ASP A 77 5.79 -2.81 5.27
CA ASP A 77 4.97 -2.34 6.38
C ASP A 77 5.22 -3.11 7.69
N THR A 78 4.35 -2.90 8.68
CA THR A 78 4.46 -3.58 9.98
C THR A 78 4.38 -5.09 9.83
N TYR A 79 3.47 -5.61 9.02
CA TYR A 79 3.35 -7.05 8.78
C TYR A 79 4.56 -7.61 8.02
N GLY A 80 4.93 -6.99 6.91
CA GLY A 80 6.10 -7.40 6.12
C GLY A 80 7.41 -7.26 6.92
N ARG A 81 7.50 -6.29 7.83
CA ARG A 81 8.66 -6.15 8.73
C ARG A 81 8.74 -7.30 9.73
N ALA A 82 7.62 -7.70 10.33
CA ALA A 82 7.59 -8.86 11.23
C ALA A 82 8.06 -10.14 10.51
N LEU A 83 7.66 -10.32 9.24
CA LEU A 83 8.13 -11.43 8.42
C LEU A 83 9.64 -11.34 8.15
N PHE A 84 10.17 -10.17 7.81
CA PHE A 84 11.60 -9.97 7.58
C PHE A 84 12.41 -10.26 8.84
N ASP A 85 11.98 -9.77 10.00
CA ASP A 85 12.67 -10.00 11.28
C ASP A 85 12.68 -11.50 11.63
N ARG A 86 11.61 -12.24 11.35
CA ARG A 86 11.58 -13.69 11.50
C ARG A 86 12.55 -14.40 10.56
N TRP A 87 12.63 -13.97 9.31
CA TRP A 87 13.61 -14.51 8.37
C TRP A 87 15.05 -14.27 8.86
N LEU A 88 15.34 -13.09 9.39
CA LEU A 88 16.65 -12.81 9.99
C LEU A 88 16.94 -13.78 11.15
N ALA A 89 15.99 -14.00 12.03
CA ALA A 89 16.14 -14.93 13.17
C ALA A 89 16.43 -16.36 12.68
N LEU A 90 15.75 -16.86 11.62
CA LEU A 90 16.00 -18.17 11.02
C LEU A 90 17.41 -18.29 10.41
N THR A 91 17.99 -17.16 9.99
CA THR A 91 19.38 -17.11 9.46
C THR A 91 20.42 -16.82 10.53
N GLY A 92 20.02 -16.83 11.83
CA GLY A 92 20.91 -16.61 12.97
C GLY A 92 21.28 -15.12 13.17
N ARG A 93 20.47 -14.18 12.65
CA ARG A 93 20.68 -12.73 12.76
C ARG A 93 19.59 -12.09 13.59
N SER A 94 19.96 -11.14 14.43
CA SER A 94 19.04 -10.46 15.34
C SER A 94 18.44 -9.17 14.79
N SER A 95 19.07 -8.54 13.80
CA SER A 95 18.60 -7.28 13.20
C SER A 95 19.23 -7.04 11.83
N GLY A 96 18.56 -6.24 11.00
CA GLY A 96 19.09 -5.71 9.74
C GLY A 96 18.84 -4.20 9.64
N ASN A 97 19.74 -3.46 8.97
CA ASN A 97 19.53 -2.05 8.68
C ASN A 97 18.54 -1.87 7.49
N ALA A 98 18.20 -0.62 7.20
CA ALA A 98 17.27 -0.31 6.13
C ALA A 98 17.81 -0.69 4.73
N VAL A 99 19.15 -0.63 4.53
CA VAL A 99 19.81 -1.05 3.27
C VAL A 99 19.63 -2.55 3.05
N GLU A 100 19.89 -3.36 4.08
CA GLU A 100 19.72 -4.80 4.00
C GLU A 100 18.27 -5.20 3.75
N THR A 101 17.31 -4.46 4.36
CA THR A 101 15.88 -4.66 4.08
C THR A 101 15.57 -4.42 2.60
N LEU A 102 16.10 -3.36 2.00
CA LEU A 102 15.91 -3.07 0.57
C LEU A 102 16.61 -4.10 -0.32
N CYS A 103 17.84 -4.51 0.01
CA CYS A 103 18.56 -5.57 -0.70
C CYS A 103 17.86 -6.92 -0.58
N PHE A 104 17.25 -7.23 0.57
CA PHE A 104 16.42 -8.41 0.75
C PHE A 104 15.18 -8.37 -0.16
N LEU A 105 14.53 -7.22 -0.30
CA LEU A 105 13.42 -7.05 -1.25
C LEU A 105 13.91 -7.18 -2.70
N GLY A 106 15.07 -6.62 -3.02
CA GLY A 106 15.70 -6.72 -4.34
C GLY A 106 14.75 -6.25 -5.45
N LYS A 107 14.25 -7.18 -6.27
CA LYS A 107 13.31 -6.93 -7.38
C LYS A 107 11.82 -7.03 -6.99
N ARG A 108 11.50 -7.30 -5.72
CA ARG A 108 10.15 -7.64 -5.24
C ARG A 108 9.35 -6.45 -4.72
N CYS A 109 9.88 -5.25 -4.81
CA CYS A 109 9.23 -4.05 -4.31
C CYS A 109 7.90 -3.73 -5.01
N MET A 110 7.07 -2.96 -4.33
CA MET A 110 6.00 -2.22 -4.99
C MET A 110 6.63 -1.18 -5.93
N GLY A 111 5.97 -0.93 -7.06
CA GLY A 111 6.54 -0.08 -8.09
C GLY A 111 7.65 -0.77 -8.90
N ALA A 112 8.56 0.01 -9.45
CA ALA A 112 9.59 -0.46 -10.38
C ALA A 112 11.03 -0.27 -9.88
N LEU A 113 11.24 0.23 -8.65
CA LEU A 113 12.59 0.28 -8.08
C LEU A 113 13.09 -1.13 -7.75
N GLU A 114 14.37 -1.35 -8.01
CA GLU A 114 15.07 -2.60 -7.73
C GLU A 114 16.38 -2.28 -7.01
N PHE A 115 16.78 -3.14 -6.07
CA PHE A 115 17.94 -2.92 -5.22
C PHE A 115 18.98 -4.04 -5.39
N GLU A 116 20.24 -3.66 -5.50
CA GLU A 116 21.38 -4.59 -5.65
C GLU A 116 22.52 -4.23 -4.67
N PRO A 117 23.24 -5.25 -4.12
CA PRO A 117 23.07 -6.68 -4.41
C PRO A 117 21.74 -7.20 -3.84
N ALA A 118 21.02 -8.00 -4.63
CA ALA A 118 19.86 -8.70 -4.12
C ALA A 118 20.35 -9.81 -3.16
N MET A 119 19.78 -9.85 -1.97
CA MET A 119 20.07 -10.96 -1.04
C MET A 119 19.32 -12.20 -1.51
N ASP A 120 19.99 -13.34 -1.48
CA ASP A 120 19.37 -14.62 -1.79
C ASP A 120 18.28 -14.92 -0.74
N ALA A 121 17.02 -14.73 -1.13
CA ALA A 121 15.93 -15.30 -0.37
C ALA A 121 15.91 -16.81 -0.60
N PRO A 122 15.49 -17.63 0.36
CA PRO A 122 15.36 -19.06 0.18
C PRO A 122 14.27 -19.34 -0.88
N TYR A 123 14.67 -19.39 -2.14
CA TYR A 123 13.77 -19.66 -3.25
C TYR A 123 13.60 -21.17 -3.42
N GLY A 124 12.39 -21.62 -3.18
CA GLY A 124 11.93 -22.88 -3.76
C GLY A 124 11.54 -22.68 -5.24
N PRO A 125 11.35 -23.75 -5.99
CA PRO A 125 10.83 -23.70 -7.36
C PRO A 125 9.45 -23.00 -7.37
N ASP A 126 9.03 -22.53 -8.57
CA ASP A 126 7.68 -22.02 -8.80
C ASP A 126 6.64 -23.11 -8.48
N VAL A 127 6.04 -23.02 -7.30
CA VAL A 127 5.11 -24.02 -6.78
C VAL A 127 3.74 -23.37 -6.66
N ARG A 128 2.71 -24.13 -6.98
CA ARG A 128 1.31 -23.78 -6.68
C ARG A 128 1.17 -23.57 -5.18
N ILE A 129 0.48 -22.48 -4.82
CA ILE A 129 0.23 -22.08 -3.44
C ILE A 129 -1.17 -22.50 -3.05
N GLU A 130 -1.29 -23.22 -1.94
CA GLU A 130 -2.57 -23.49 -1.30
C GLU A 130 -2.89 -22.39 -0.29
N LEU A 131 -4.02 -21.70 -0.47
CA LEU A 131 -4.40 -20.53 0.35
C LEU A 131 -4.57 -20.87 1.83
N ASP A 132 -5.10 -22.05 2.15
CA ASP A 132 -5.25 -22.50 3.54
C ASP A 132 -3.90 -22.60 4.25
N SER A 133 -2.89 -23.15 3.58
CA SER A 133 -1.51 -23.20 4.08
C SER A 133 -0.94 -21.79 4.27
N LEU A 134 -1.27 -20.86 3.38
CA LEU A 134 -0.83 -19.47 3.48
C LEU A 134 -1.44 -18.76 4.71
N VAL A 135 -2.72 -18.99 4.98
CA VAL A 135 -3.41 -18.47 6.19
C VAL A 135 -2.81 -19.06 7.47
N GLU A 136 -2.53 -20.37 7.46
CA GLU A 136 -1.91 -21.05 8.61
C GLU A 136 -0.55 -20.43 8.96
N VAL A 137 0.34 -20.32 7.99
CA VAL A 137 1.68 -19.79 8.21
C VAL A 137 1.66 -18.29 8.53
N ALA A 138 0.72 -17.52 7.92
CA ALA A 138 0.53 -16.11 8.26
C ALA A 138 0.10 -15.93 9.73
N SER A 139 -0.80 -16.78 10.22
CA SER A 139 -1.25 -16.76 11.62
C SER A 139 -0.12 -17.15 12.59
N GLU A 140 0.67 -18.17 12.25
CA GLU A 140 1.86 -18.53 13.03
C GLU A 140 2.91 -17.41 13.06
N ALA A 141 3.09 -16.70 11.93
CA ALA A 141 4.04 -15.59 11.85
C ALA A 141 3.65 -14.40 12.74
N LEU A 142 2.37 -14.17 12.99
CA LEU A 142 1.86 -13.10 13.86
C LEU A 142 1.79 -13.51 15.34
N SER A 143 1.78 -14.80 15.67
CA SER A 143 1.74 -15.26 17.06
C SER A 143 3.05 -14.91 17.76
N GLU A 144 2.97 -14.23 18.92
CA GLU A 144 4.13 -13.82 19.75
C GLU A 144 4.75 -14.98 20.56
N LYS A 145 4.46 -16.24 20.27
CA LYS A 145 5.02 -17.33 21.02
C LYS A 145 6.55 -17.38 20.84
N GLU A 146 7.26 -17.07 21.91
CA GLU A 146 8.73 -17.08 22.06
C GLU A 146 9.41 -18.44 21.78
N GLU A 147 8.68 -19.50 21.48
CA GLU A 147 9.21 -20.85 21.24
C GLU A 147 9.77 -21.11 19.84
N PHE A 148 10.05 -20.07 19.07
CA PHE A 148 10.76 -20.21 17.78
C PHE A 148 12.28 -20.40 18.00
N GLY A 149 12.64 -21.27 18.91
CA GLY A 149 14.00 -21.73 19.11
C GLY A 149 14.38 -22.88 18.16
N ALA A 150 15.61 -23.30 18.18
CA ALA A 150 16.39 -24.15 17.30
C ALA A 150 15.79 -25.50 16.80
N ASN A 151 14.54 -25.83 17.14
CA ASN A 151 13.90 -27.13 16.85
C ASN A 151 12.70 -27.05 15.88
N LEU A 152 12.58 -25.99 15.07
CA LEU A 152 11.53 -25.97 14.05
C LEU A 152 11.78 -27.08 13.02
N GLU A 153 10.74 -27.87 12.75
CA GLU A 153 10.73 -28.82 11.65
C GLU A 153 11.06 -28.14 10.32
N GLU A 154 11.82 -28.80 9.45
CA GLU A 154 12.25 -28.26 8.15
C GLU A 154 11.06 -27.74 7.30
N ALA A 155 9.90 -28.41 7.39
CA ALA A 155 8.68 -28.01 6.71
C ALA A 155 8.16 -26.65 7.16
N LYS A 156 8.24 -26.32 8.47
CA LYS A 156 7.83 -25.02 9.01
C LYS A 156 8.79 -23.91 8.59
N LYS A 157 10.07 -24.17 8.53
CA LYS A 157 11.07 -23.23 8.00
C LYS A 157 10.81 -22.90 6.54
N ALA A 158 10.48 -23.89 5.74
CA ALA A 158 10.14 -23.72 4.32
C ALA A 158 8.86 -22.88 4.16
N ALA A 159 7.82 -23.14 4.96
CA ALA A 159 6.56 -22.40 4.92
C ALA A 159 6.72 -20.92 5.36
N ILE A 160 7.52 -20.65 6.40
CA ILE A 160 7.85 -19.27 6.81
C ILE A 160 8.65 -18.57 5.72
N ALA A 161 9.63 -19.23 5.12
CA ALA A 161 10.39 -18.68 4.00
C ALA A 161 9.48 -18.32 2.82
N GLU A 162 8.46 -19.12 2.56
CA GLU A 162 7.48 -18.86 1.49
C GLU A 162 6.59 -17.63 1.78
N ILE A 163 6.09 -17.50 3.00
CA ILE A 163 5.27 -16.34 3.35
C ILE A 163 6.09 -15.04 3.41
N VAL A 164 7.33 -15.13 3.90
CA VAL A 164 8.29 -14.02 3.85
C VAL A 164 8.54 -13.60 2.40
N ARG A 165 8.61 -14.56 1.49
CA ARG A 165 8.74 -14.32 0.06
C ARG A 165 7.52 -13.60 -0.52
N LEU A 166 6.30 -13.91 -0.05
CA LEU A 166 5.04 -13.41 -0.61
C LEU A 166 4.56 -12.11 0.02
N GLY A 167 4.80 -11.90 1.32
CA GLY A 167 4.16 -10.86 2.11
C GLY A 167 4.98 -9.61 2.44
N THR A 168 6.24 -9.51 2.03
CA THR A 168 7.14 -8.47 2.55
C THR A 168 7.02 -7.09 1.92
N SER A 169 6.33 -6.91 0.80
CA SER A 169 6.39 -5.66 0.02
C SER A 169 5.11 -4.81 0.02
N ALA A 170 4.03 -5.23 0.68
CA ALA A 170 2.75 -4.53 0.63
C ALA A 170 2.43 -3.77 1.93
N GLY A 171 1.86 -2.56 1.83
CA GLY A 171 1.54 -1.69 2.98
C GLY A 171 0.29 -2.12 3.79
N GLY A 172 0.18 -1.71 5.10
CA GLY A 172 -0.97 -1.90 5.99
C GLY A 172 -0.76 -2.93 7.13
N GLN A 173 -1.73 -3.08 8.03
CA GLN A 173 -1.59 -3.88 9.26
C GLN A 173 -2.06 -5.33 9.12
N ARG A 174 -2.95 -5.64 8.17
CA ARG A 174 -3.50 -6.97 7.97
C ARG A 174 -2.54 -7.89 7.23
N ALA A 175 -2.63 -9.18 7.50
CA ALA A 175 -1.90 -10.21 6.76
C ALA A 175 -2.27 -10.16 5.27
N LYS A 176 -1.25 -10.08 4.44
CA LYS A 176 -1.39 -9.96 2.99
C LYS A 176 -0.23 -10.61 2.27
N ALA A 177 -0.43 -10.92 1.00
CA ALA A 177 0.60 -11.48 0.15
C ALA A 177 0.52 -10.91 -1.28
N ILE A 178 1.63 -11.00 -2.00
CA ILE A 178 1.68 -10.72 -3.43
C ILE A 178 1.62 -12.05 -4.16
N ILE A 179 0.55 -12.25 -4.90
CA ILE A 179 0.30 -13.49 -5.64
C ILE A 179 0.18 -13.23 -7.14
N ALA A 180 0.45 -14.25 -7.93
CA ALA A 180 -0.01 -14.38 -9.30
C ALA A 180 -1.23 -15.33 -9.30
N TYR A 181 -2.31 -14.89 -9.90
CA TYR A 181 -3.57 -15.62 -9.94
C TYR A 181 -4.09 -15.74 -11.36
N ASN A 182 -4.50 -16.96 -11.71
CA ASN A 182 -5.17 -17.24 -12.98
C ASN A 182 -6.67 -17.43 -12.72
N PRO A 183 -7.52 -16.46 -13.09
CA PRO A 183 -8.95 -16.54 -12.80
C PRO A 183 -9.67 -17.66 -13.58
N SER A 184 -9.08 -18.14 -14.68
CA SER A 184 -9.68 -19.23 -15.50
C SER A 184 -9.47 -20.60 -14.88
N THR A 185 -8.35 -20.83 -14.17
CA THR A 185 -8.02 -22.11 -13.57
C THR A 185 -8.17 -22.13 -12.03
N GLY A 186 -8.28 -20.93 -11.40
CA GLY A 186 -8.27 -20.78 -9.95
C GLY A 186 -6.87 -21.01 -9.33
N GLU A 187 -5.82 -21.13 -10.15
CA GLU A 187 -4.48 -21.42 -9.67
C GLU A 187 -3.81 -20.18 -9.09
N VAL A 188 -3.20 -20.34 -7.91
CA VAL A 188 -2.42 -19.32 -7.21
C VAL A 188 -0.94 -19.68 -7.21
N ARG A 189 -0.08 -18.72 -7.53
CA ARG A 189 1.38 -18.82 -7.51
C ARG A 189 2.01 -17.62 -6.83
N SER A 190 3.33 -17.65 -6.65
CA SER A 190 4.06 -16.48 -6.16
C SER A 190 3.97 -15.32 -7.14
N GLY A 191 3.53 -14.16 -6.69
CA GLY A 191 3.55 -12.91 -7.46
C GLY A 191 4.89 -12.16 -7.41
N GLN A 192 5.92 -12.76 -6.82
CA GLN A 192 7.25 -12.18 -6.68
C GLN A 192 8.23 -12.59 -7.79
N ILE A 193 7.85 -13.56 -8.59
CA ILE A 193 8.58 -14.06 -9.75
C ILE A 193 7.76 -13.79 -11.02
N GLU A 194 8.36 -13.95 -12.18
CA GLU A 194 7.65 -13.86 -13.45
C GLU A 194 6.61 -14.99 -13.52
N ALA A 195 5.35 -14.61 -13.69
CA ALA A 195 4.26 -15.56 -13.75
C ALA A 195 4.06 -16.08 -15.18
N PRO A 196 3.60 -17.34 -15.36
CA PRO A 196 3.25 -17.88 -16.65
C PRO A 196 2.14 -17.10 -17.36
N GLU A 197 1.97 -17.36 -18.65
CA GLU A 197 0.86 -16.77 -19.43
C GLU A 197 -0.51 -17.12 -18.80
N GLY A 198 -1.43 -16.15 -18.80
CA GLY A 198 -2.76 -16.29 -18.21
C GLY A 198 -2.86 -15.93 -16.74
N PHE A 199 -1.74 -15.57 -16.10
CA PHE A 199 -1.74 -15.06 -14.73
C PHE A 199 -1.63 -13.54 -14.70
N ASP A 200 -2.38 -12.92 -13.79
CA ASP A 200 -2.23 -11.52 -13.41
C ASP A 200 -1.68 -11.41 -11.98
N TYR A 201 -1.12 -10.24 -11.65
CA TYR A 201 -0.54 -9.99 -10.31
C TYR A 201 -1.56 -9.31 -9.41
N TYR A 202 -1.68 -9.83 -8.19
CA TYR A 202 -2.62 -9.36 -7.18
C TYR A 202 -1.94 -9.16 -5.82
N LEU A 203 -2.49 -8.22 -5.07
CA LEU A 203 -2.35 -8.19 -3.61
C LEU A 203 -3.56 -8.89 -3.03
N ILE A 204 -3.34 -9.94 -2.24
CA ILE A 204 -4.39 -10.63 -1.49
C ILE A 204 -4.32 -10.22 -0.01
N LYS A 205 -5.47 -9.82 0.56
CA LYS A 205 -5.64 -9.63 2.01
C LYS A 205 -6.32 -10.87 2.57
N LEU A 206 -5.62 -11.54 3.49
CA LEU A 206 -6.05 -12.83 4.02
C LEU A 206 -7.12 -12.64 5.11
N ASP A 207 -8.24 -13.31 4.98
CA ASP A 207 -9.27 -13.42 6.01
C ASP A 207 -8.93 -14.56 6.99
N GLY A 208 -9.35 -14.44 8.25
CA GLY A 208 -9.11 -15.45 9.28
C GLY A 208 -7.71 -15.46 9.88
N VAL A 209 -6.85 -14.50 9.54
CA VAL A 209 -5.51 -14.34 10.13
C VAL A 209 -5.58 -13.39 11.32
N THR A 210 -5.25 -13.90 12.52
CA THR A 210 -5.20 -13.12 13.76
C THR A 210 -3.92 -13.43 14.55
N ALA A 211 -3.53 -12.52 15.46
CA ALA A 211 -2.43 -12.76 16.40
C ALA A 211 -2.76 -13.83 17.46
N GLU A 212 -4.05 -14.19 17.62
CA GLU A 212 -4.48 -15.25 18.53
C GLU A 212 -4.26 -16.62 17.89
N ALA A 213 -3.32 -17.39 18.43
CA ALA A 213 -2.98 -18.70 17.91
C ALA A 213 -4.20 -19.65 17.91
N GLY A 214 -4.51 -20.22 16.75
CA GLY A 214 -5.58 -21.22 16.59
C GLY A 214 -6.94 -20.66 16.19
N PHE A 215 -7.12 -19.33 16.11
CA PHE A 215 -8.35 -18.73 15.63
C PHE A 215 -8.26 -18.55 14.10
N ARG A 216 -9.04 -19.32 13.36
CA ARG A 216 -9.04 -19.32 11.87
C ARG A 216 -10.43 -19.07 11.29
N GLU A 217 -11.38 -18.63 12.11
CA GLU A 217 -12.71 -18.30 11.63
C GLU A 217 -12.70 -17.01 10.82
N THR A 218 -13.59 -16.95 9.82
CA THR A 218 -13.75 -15.75 9.01
C THR A 218 -14.14 -14.55 9.88
N GLN A 219 -13.49 -13.41 9.63
CA GLN A 219 -13.86 -12.11 10.20
C GLN A 219 -14.72 -11.30 9.22
N ASN A 220 -14.98 -11.83 8.03
CA ASN A 220 -15.74 -11.21 6.95
C ASN A 220 -15.20 -9.85 6.46
N PHE A 221 -13.96 -9.54 6.77
CA PHE A 221 -13.34 -8.29 6.33
C PHE A 221 -13.14 -8.25 4.82
N GLY A 222 -12.85 -9.39 4.18
CA GLY A 222 -12.74 -9.47 2.71
C GLY A 222 -14.05 -9.11 2.03
N ARG A 223 -15.18 -9.68 2.50
CA ARG A 223 -16.53 -9.36 1.99
C ARG A 223 -16.89 -7.90 2.22
N LEU A 224 -16.57 -7.37 3.42
CA LEU A 224 -16.79 -5.96 3.73
C LEU A 224 -16.01 -5.05 2.78
N GLU A 225 -14.73 -5.30 2.58
CA GLU A 225 -13.87 -4.50 1.70
C GLU A 225 -14.34 -4.59 0.24
N TYR A 226 -14.78 -5.78 -0.20
CA TYR A 226 -15.34 -5.96 -1.53
C TYR A 226 -16.66 -5.20 -1.73
N SER A 227 -17.51 -5.13 -0.70
CA SER A 227 -18.75 -4.33 -0.77
C SER A 227 -18.47 -2.83 -0.94
N PHE A 228 -17.41 -2.31 -0.30
CA PHE A 228 -16.98 -0.94 -0.50
C PHE A 228 -16.32 -0.74 -1.88
N TYR A 229 -15.59 -1.72 -2.39
CA TYR A 229 -15.09 -1.67 -3.77
C TYR A 229 -16.25 -1.51 -4.78
N GLN A 230 -17.33 -2.28 -4.63
CA GLN A 230 -18.51 -2.14 -5.49
C GLN A 230 -19.10 -0.72 -5.39
N LEU A 231 -19.21 -0.19 -4.18
CA LEU A 231 -19.67 1.18 -3.94
C LEU A 231 -18.77 2.23 -4.59
N VAL A 232 -17.44 2.06 -4.50
CA VAL A 232 -16.43 2.93 -5.13
C VAL A 232 -16.64 2.99 -6.64
N LYS A 233 -16.86 1.83 -7.28
CA LYS A 233 -17.12 1.73 -8.72
C LYS A 233 -18.43 2.42 -9.10
N GLU A 234 -19.51 2.25 -8.33
CA GLU A 234 -20.78 2.93 -8.57
C GLU A 234 -20.68 4.47 -8.39
N CYS A 235 -19.81 4.93 -7.50
CA CYS A 235 -19.50 6.36 -7.34
C CYS A 235 -18.67 6.92 -8.52
N GLY A 236 -18.24 6.09 -9.46
CA GLY A 236 -17.42 6.49 -10.61
C GLY A 236 -15.97 6.84 -10.22
N ILE A 237 -15.46 6.27 -9.15
CA ILE A 237 -14.06 6.38 -8.73
C ILE A 237 -13.25 5.31 -9.45
N GLU A 238 -12.09 5.71 -9.99
CA GLU A 238 -11.16 4.79 -10.64
C GLU A 238 -10.42 3.96 -9.59
N MET A 239 -10.69 2.67 -9.54
CA MET A 239 -10.04 1.70 -8.67
C MET A 239 -9.69 0.44 -9.46
N SER A 240 -8.56 -0.19 -9.14
CA SER A 240 -8.17 -1.47 -9.73
C SER A 240 -9.24 -2.53 -9.54
N ASP A 241 -9.31 -3.48 -10.46
CA ASP A 241 -10.25 -4.59 -10.35
C ASP A 241 -9.96 -5.40 -9.09
N CYS A 242 -11.03 -5.61 -8.32
CA CYS A 242 -11.01 -6.40 -7.10
C CYS A 242 -11.96 -7.58 -7.22
N SER A 243 -11.65 -8.65 -6.50
CA SER A 243 -12.45 -9.87 -6.43
C SER A 243 -12.31 -10.55 -5.08
N LEU A 244 -13.09 -11.60 -4.87
CA LEU A 244 -12.94 -12.49 -3.72
C LEU A 244 -12.43 -13.85 -4.19
N ILE A 245 -11.55 -14.47 -3.40
CA ILE A 245 -11.30 -15.91 -3.45
C ILE A 245 -11.82 -16.50 -2.17
N GLU A 246 -12.70 -17.50 -2.32
CA GLU A 246 -13.30 -18.18 -1.20
C GLU A 246 -12.68 -19.55 -0.98
N GLU A 247 -12.38 -19.86 0.26
CA GLU A 247 -11.91 -21.19 0.67
C GLU A 247 -12.24 -21.43 2.14
N ASN A 248 -12.66 -22.66 2.49
CA ASN A 248 -12.95 -23.08 3.85
C ASN A 248 -13.84 -22.10 4.66
N GLY A 249 -14.83 -21.45 4.00
CA GLY A 249 -15.73 -20.47 4.61
C GLY A 249 -15.13 -19.06 4.83
N ARG A 250 -13.89 -18.82 4.39
CA ARG A 250 -13.25 -17.51 4.39
C ARG A 250 -13.37 -16.85 3.02
N ALA A 251 -13.36 -15.54 2.98
CA ALA A 251 -13.37 -14.76 1.75
C ALA A 251 -12.18 -13.78 1.75
N HIS A 252 -11.16 -14.08 0.98
CA HIS A 252 -9.97 -13.27 0.82
C HIS A 252 -10.20 -12.19 -0.22
N PHE A 253 -9.82 -10.94 0.10
CA PHE A 253 -9.96 -9.82 -0.82
C PHE A 253 -8.73 -9.71 -1.72
N LEU A 254 -8.97 -9.67 -3.03
CA LEU A 254 -7.94 -9.49 -4.05
C LEU A 254 -8.06 -8.13 -4.69
N THR A 255 -6.92 -7.45 -4.85
CA THR A 255 -6.80 -6.24 -5.67
C THR A 255 -5.76 -6.49 -6.76
N LYS A 256 -6.14 -6.29 -8.03
CA LYS A 256 -5.19 -6.36 -9.15
C LYS A 256 -4.14 -5.26 -9.01
N ARG A 257 -2.88 -5.60 -9.14
CA ARG A 257 -1.77 -4.65 -9.00
C ARG A 257 -1.72 -3.69 -10.18
N PHE A 258 -1.90 -2.41 -9.93
CA PHE A 258 -1.82 -1.35 -10.94
C PHE A 258 -0.37 -0.98 -11.31
N ASP A 259 0.59 -1.36 -10.48
CA ASP A 259 2.02 -1.19 -10.73
C ASP A 259 2.63 -2.35 -11.54
N ARG A 260 1.77 -3.21 -12.08
CA ARG A 260 2.10 -4.29 -13.01
C ARG A 260 1.14 -4.23 -14.19
N GLN A 261 1.67 -3.97 -15.38
CA GLN A 261 0.89 -3.91 -16.61
C GLN A 261 1.58 -4.73 -17.69
N ASN A 262 0.88 -5.69 -18.28
CA ASN A 262 1.42 -6.57 -19.33
C ASN A 262 2.77 -7.24 -18.95
N GLY A 263 2.91 -7.67 -17.69
CA GLY A 263 4.14 -8.25 -17.16
C GLY A 263 5.23 -7.21 -16.80
N GLU A 264 5.06 -5.94 -17.16
CA GLU A 264 6.02 -4.88 -16.86
C GLU A 264 5.73 -4.15 -15.54
N LYS A 265 6.80 -3.69 -14.89
CA LYS A 265 6.72 -2.87 -13.69
C LYS A 265 6.48 -1.41 -14.07
N ILE A 266 5.68 -0.70 -13.27
CA ILE A 266 5.47 0.74 -13.35
C ILE A 266 5.98 1.38 -12.06
N HIS A 267 6.75 2.45 -12.18
CA HIS A 267 7.26 3.16 -11.01
C HIS A 267 6.11 3.79 -10.21
N MET A 268 6.18 3.64 -8.91
CA MET A 268 5.15 4.11 -7.99
C MET A 268 5.80 4.84 -6.82
N GLN A 269 5.20 5.95 -6.41
CA GLN A 269 5.49 6.61 -5.14
C GLN A 269 4.19 7.00 -4.44
N THR A 270 4.12 6.79 -3.12
CA THR A 270 3.03 7.34 -2.31
C THR A 270 3.22 8.84 -2.09
N LEU A 271 2.16 9.55 -1.72
CA LEU A 271 2.25 10.93 -1.26
C LEU A 271 3.21 11.06 -0.06
N CYS A 272 3.23 10.04 0.82
CA CYS A 272 4.20 9.95 1.92
C CYS A 272 5.64 9.96 1.40
N GLY A 273 5.98 9.11 0.44
CA GLY A 273 7.35 8.98 -0.07
C GLY A 273 7.80 10.18 -0.90
N ILE A 274 6.97 10.63 -1.85
CA ILE A 274 7.35 11.67 -2.81
C ILE A 274 7.48 13.07 -2.18
N ALA A 275 6.70 13.35 -1.12
CA ALA A 275 6.65 14.65 -0.44
C ALA A 275 7.19 14.63 1.00
N HIS A 276 7.65 13.46 1.49
CA HIS A 276 8.03 13.23 2.90
C HIS A 276 6.92 13.56 3.91
N TYR A 277 5.67 13.34 3.52
CA TYR A 277 4.53 13.53 4.41
C TYR A 277 4.31 12.28 5.26
N ASP A 278 4.94 12.27 6.43
CA ASP A 278 4.98 11.12 7.35
C ASP A 278 3.57 10.70 7.80
N TYR A 279 3.09 9.57 7.28
CA TYR A 279 1.75 9.06 7.59
C TYR A 279 1.56 8.71 9.07
N ARG A 280 2.65 8.44 9.82
CA ARG A 280 2.60 8.16 11.26
C ARG A 280 2.45 9.42 12.12
N ASN A 281 2.56 10.61 11.50
CA ASN A 281 2.30 11.86 12.15
C ASN A 281 0.83 12.28 11.89
N PRO A 282 -0.13 11.86 12.73
CA PRO A 282 -1.53 12.04 12.46
C PRO A 282 -1.90 13.52 12.46
N ARG A 283 -2.84 13.90 11.62
CA ARG A 283 -3.38 15.27 11.53
C ARG A 283 -2.33 16.35 11.24
N SER A 284 -1.29 16.01 10.50
CA SER A 284 -0.22 16.96 10.12
C SER A 284 -0.29 17.37 8.66
N TYR A 285 -1.11 16.72 7.88
CA TYR A 285 -1.20 16.94 6.44
C TYR A 285 -2.62 17.21 5.99
N SER A 286 -2.77 17.68 4.75
CA SER A 286 -4.06 18.07 4.20
C SER A 286 -4.24 17.64 2.74
N TYR A 287 -5.49 17.59 2.30
CA TYR A 287 -5.80 17.37 0.88
C TYR A 287 -5.31 18.52 -0.01
N GLU A 288 -5.25 19.77 0.50
CA GLU A 288 -4.64 20.91 -0.21
C GLU A 288 -3.17 20.65 -0.54
N GLN A 289 -2.43 20.06 0.39
CA GLN A 289 -1.03 19.66 0.16
C GLN A 289 -0.92 18.55 -0.88
N ALA A 290 -1.83 17.57 -0.86
CA ALA A 290 -1.89 16.54 -1.91
C ALA A 290 -2.14 17.16 -3.30
N PHE A 291 -3.07 18.11 -3.41
CA PHE A 291 -3.33 18.84 -4.65
C PHE A 291 -2.13 19.68 -5.10
N ASN A 292 -1.35 20.25 -4.17
CA ASN A 292 -0.11 20.95 -4.52
C ASN A 292 0.93 20.01 -5.13
N VAL A 293 1.07 18.80 -4.57
CA VAL A 293 1.94 17.76 -5.16
C VAL A 293 1.45 17.37 -6.56
N MET A 294 0.15 17.16 -6.75
CA MET A 294 -0.43 16.87 -8.06
C MET A 294 -0.12 17.95 -9.10
N ARG A 295 -0.21 19.24 -8.71
CA ARG A 295 0.16 20.38 -9.58
C ARG A 295 1.65 20.36 -9.91
N ALA A 296 2.50 20.10 -8.92
CA ALA A 296 3.96 20.01 -9.13
C ALA A 296 4.32 18.84 -10.07
N LEU A 297 3.59 17.73 -10.00
CA LEU A 297 3.70 16.60 -10.94
C LEU A 297 3.01 16.87 -12.29
N ARG A 298 2.37 18.02 -12.48
CA ARG A 298 1.64 18.43 -13.70
C ARG A 298 0.53 17.46 -14.10
N LEU A 299 -0.18 16.92 -13.13
CA LEU A 299 -1.30 16.04 -13.40
C LEU A 299 -2.46 16.79 -14.09
N PRO A 300 -3.17 16.16 -15.03
CA PRO A 300 -4.27 16.81 -15.75
C PRO A 300 -5.47 17.07 -14.83
N TYR A 301 -6.31 18.00 -15.21
CA TYR A 301 -7.51 18.38 -14.46
C TYR A 301 -8.43 17.21 -14.12
N SER A 302 -8.58 16.25 -15.03
CA SER A 302 -9.40 15.05 -14.79
C SER A 302 -8.95 14.27 -13.56
N GLN A 303 -7.65 14.23 -13.30
CA GLN A 303 -7.11 13.55 -12.12
C GLN A 303 -7.29 14.39 -10.83
N ALA A 304 -7.30 15.73 -10.93
CA ALA A 304 -7.69 16.59 -9.81
C ALA A 304 -9.17 16.38 -9.44
N GLN A 305 -10.05 16.27 -10.44
CA GLN A 305 -11.47 15.96 -10.22
C GLN A 305 -11.65 14.55 -9.63
N GLU A 306 -10.85 13.57 -10.08
CA GLU A 306 -10.83 12.22 -9.54
C GLU A 306 -10.39 12.22 -8.06
N MET A 307 -9.32 12.94 -7.70
CA MET A 307 -8.87 13.04 -6.29
C MET A 307 -9.94 13.74 -5.42
N TYR A 308 -10.62 14.76 -5.95
CA TYR A 308 -11.73 15.38 -5.23
C TYR A 308 -12.87 14.38 -4.98
N ARG A 309 -13.22 13.55 -5.95
CA ARG A 309 -14.23 12.49 -5.81
C ARG A 309 -13.84 11.50 -4.71
N ARG A 310 -12.58 11.07 -4.64
CA ARG A 310 -12.05 10.20 -3.57
C ARG A 310 -12.11 10.86 -2.20
N MET A 311 -11.75 12.14 -2.12
CA MET A 311 -11.83 12.92 -0.87
C MET A 311 -13.28 12.99 -0.36
N VAL A 312 -14.23 13.34 -1.22
CA VAL A 312 -15.66 13.37 -0.87
C VAL A 312 -16.15 11.99 -0.42
N PHE A 313 -15.77 10.95 -1.13
CA PHE A 313 -16.11 9.57 -0.77
C PHE A 313 -15.59 9.21 0.63
N ASN A 314 -14.31 9.50 0.93
CA ASN A 314 -13.74 9.26 2.25
C ASN A 314 -14.51 9.96 3.36
N VAL A 315 -14.97 11.20 3.11
CA VAL A 315 -15.80 11.95 4.07
C VAL A 315 -17.17 11.29 4.26
N VAL A 316 -17.84 10.94 3.17
CA VAL A 316 -19.22 10.38 3.20
C VAL A 316 -19.24 9.02 3.87
N ILE A 317 -18.34 8.13 3.54
CA ILE A 317 -18.28 6.78 4.13
C ILE A 317 -17.52 6.71 5.44
N ARG A 318 -16.96 7.81 5.94
CA ARG A 318 -16.05 7.86 7.08
C ARG A 318 -14.86 6.90 6.95
N ASN A 319 -14.16 6.96 5.82
CA ASN A 319 -12.83 6.41 5.71
C ASN A 319 -11.84 7.37 6.39
N GLN A 320 -11.68 7.23 7.69
CA GLN A 320 -10.80 8.08 8.51
C GLN A 320 -9.40 7.49 8.68
N ASP A 321 -9.06 6.48 7.87
CA ASP A 321 -7.67 6.01 7.66
C ASP A 321 -7.08 6.58 6.36
N ASP A 322 -7.53 7.75 5.96
CA ASP A 322 -7.19 8.47 4.73
C ASP A 322 -5.81 9.15 4.82
N HIS A 323 -4.79 8.40 5.21
CA HIS A 323 -3.43 8.91 5.39
C HIS A 323 -2.63 8.99 4.08
N THR A 324 -1.49 9.67 4.13
CA THR A 324 -0.65 9.98 2.96
C THR A 324 -0.07 8.77 2.22
N LYS A 325 -0.05 7.56 2.82
CA LYS A 325 0.30 6.31 2.13
C LYS A 325 -0.83 5.73 1.29
N ASN A 326 -2.08 6.18 1.48
CA ASN A 326 -3.23 5.72 0.70
C ASN A 326 -3.49 6.57 -0.57
N ILE A 327 -2.56 7.45 -0.91
CA ILE A 327 -2.51 8.20 -2.17
C ILE A 327 -1.18 7.90 -2.85
N SER A 328 -1.22 7.45 -4.10
CA SER A 328 -0.01 7.14 -4.87
C SER A 328 -0.04 7.75 -6.26
N PHE A 329 1.16 7.91 -6.80
CA PHE A 329 1.40 8.39 -8.15
C PHE A 329 2.24 7.36 -8.91
N LEU A 330 1.96 7.23 -10.21
CA LEU A 330 2.66 6.32 -11.11
C LEU A 330 3.45 7.13 -12.12
N MET A 331 4.66 6.69 -12.43
CA MET A 331 5.46 7.24 -13.53
C MET A 331 5.71 6.16 -14.58
N ASP A 332 5.33 6.43 -15.81
CA ASP A 332 5.59 5.54 -16.93
C ASP A 332 7.07 5.58 -17.40
N ARG A 333 7.40 4.75 -18.38
CA ARG A 333 8.76 4.69 -18.97
C ARG A 333 9.16 5.96 -19.73
N GLN A 334 8.21 6.86 -20.03
CA GLN A 334 8.42 8.16 -20.66
C GLN A 334 8.59 9.28 -19.61
N GLY A 335 8.51 8.97 -18.32
CA GLY A 335 8.64 9.94 -17.22
C GLY A 335 7.37 10.73 -16.94
N LYS A 336 6.23 10.34 -17.52
CA LYS A 336 4.94 10.99 -17.28
C LYS A 336 4.32 10.45 -15.99
N TRP A 337 3.99 11.38 -15.08
CA TRP A 337 3.29 11.07 -13.85
C TRP A 337 1.78 11.08 -14.00
N THR A 338 1.12 10.18 -13.29
CA THR A 338 -0.34 10.06 -13.18
C THR A 338 -0.74 9.71 -11.76
N LEU A 339 -1.98 10.02 -11.38
CA LEU A 339 -2.57 9.50 -10.15
C LEU A 339 -2.78 7.98 -10.31
N SER A 340 -2.45 7.19 -9.29
CA SER A 340 -2.75 5.75 -9.31
C SER A 340 -4.26 5.50 -9.23
N PRO A 341 -4.76 4.34 -9.64
CA PRO A 341 -6.07 3.87 -9.17
C PRO A 341 -6.18 3.96 -7.65
N ALA A 342 -7.40 4.14 -7.13
CA ALA A 342 -7.68 4.15 -5.69
C ALA A 342 -7.44 2.77 -5.06
N TYR A 343 -7.16 2.74 -3.79
CA TYR A 343 -7.03 1.55 -2.95
C TYR A 343 -7.32 1.90 -1.49
N ASP A 344 -7.59 0.91 -0.66
CA ASP A 344 -7.95 1.07 0.76
C ASP A 344 -9.11 2.07 0.98
N MET A 345 -10.15 1.97 0.12
CA MET A 345 -11.33 2.83 0.10
C MET A 345 -12.49 2.17 0.86
N GLY A 346 -12.34 1.97 2.17
CA GLY A 346 -13.35 1.32 3.00
C GLY A 346 -13.71 2.12 4.25
N PHE A 347 -14.81 1.76 4.91
CA PHE A 347 -15.19 2.34 6.19
C PHE A 347 -14.10 2.11 7.24
N ALA A 348 -13.64 3.18 7.87
CA ALA A 348 -12.63 3.15 8.92
C ALA A 348 -12.93 4.26 9.93
N TYR A 349 -13.85 4.01 10.86
CA TYR A 349 -14.25 4.96 11.89
C TYR A 349 -14.38 4.30 13.25
N ASN A 350 -13.74 4.89 14.26
CA ASN A 350 -13.86 4.47 15.65
C ASN A 350 -14.32 5.63 16.54
N PRO A 351 -15.62 5.69 16.91
CA PRO A 351 -16.16 6.76 17.75
C PRO A 351 -15.58 6.79 19.17
N LYS A 352 -14.94 5.71 19.60
CA LYS A 352 -14.33 5.60 20.93
C LYS A 352 -12.95 6.24 21.03
N GLY A 353 -12.43 6.78 19.93
CA GLY A 353 -11.10 7.40 19.90
C GLY A 353 -10.06 6.59 19.13
N GLY A 354 -8.81 7.00 19.22
CA GLY A 354 -7.68 6.37 18.52
C GLY A 354 -7.41 6.95 17.13
N TRP A 355 -6.73 6.14 16.30
CA TRP A 355 -6.24 6.57 15.00
C TRP A 355 -7.37 7.03 14.07
N THR A 356 -8.42 6.23 13.94
CA THR A 356 -9.55 6.48 13.04
C THR A 356 -10.71 7.25 13.68
N ALA A 357 -10.47 7.99 14.79
CA ALA A 357 -11.49 8.83 15.38
C ALA A 357 -11.78 10.10 14.54
N GLN A 358 -10.81 10.52 13.73
CA GLN A 358 -10.85 11.67 12.83
C GLN A 358 -10.09 11.33 11.55
N HIS A 359 -10.32 12.10 10.48
CA HIS A 359 -9.52 12.01 9.25
C HIS A 359 -8.04 12.22 9.52
N GLN A 360 -7.17 11.57 8.78
CA GLN A 360 -5.72 11.75 8.89
C GLN A 360 -5.24 12.97 8.08
N MET A 361 -5.98 13.36 7.06
CA MET A 361 -5.73 14.56 6.27
C MET A 361 -6.87 15.57 6.42
N SER A 362 -6.54 16.84 6.65
CA SER A 362 -7.53 17.89 6.79
C SER A 362 -8.11 18.36 5.46
N ILE A 363 -9.31 18.94 5.54
CA ILE A 363 -9.96 19.71 4.48
C ILE A 363 -10.26 21.09 5.07
N ASN A 364 -9.75 22.17 4.48
CA ASN A 364 -9.82 23.53 5.02
C ASN A 364 -9.40 23.61 6.50
N GLY A 365 -8.37 22.82 6.90
CA GLY A 365 -7.85 22.75 8.27
C GLY A 365 -8.69 21.93 9.25
N LYS A 366 -9.79 21.31 8.82
CA LYS A 366 -10.64 20.45 9.65
C LYS A 366 -10.30 18.97 9.43
N PHE A 367 -10.22 18.23 10.52
CA PHE A 367 -10.03 16.76 10.53
C PHE A 367 -11.32 16.02 10.88
N ASP A 368 -12.32 16.71 11.40
CA ASP A 368 -13.65 16.19 11.71
C ASP A 368 -14.71 17.25 11.43
N ASP A 369 -15.97 16.90 11.60
CA ASP A 369 -17.12 17.80 11.35
C ASP A 369 -17.08 18.52 10.00
N ILE A 370 -16.51 17.83 9.00
CA ILE A 370 -16.44 18.32 7.62
C ILE A 370 -17.86 18.38 7.07
N THR A 371 -18.25 19.58 6.61
CA THR A 371 -19.60 19.86 6.10
C THR A 371 -19.58 19.97 4.57
N ARG A 372 -20.78 19.97 3.97
CA ARG A 372 -20.95 20.28 2.54
C ARG A 372 -20.27 21.61 2.15
N GLN A 373 -20.39 22.62 2.99
CA GLN A 373 -19.79 23.93 2.74
C GLN A 373 -18.26 23.85 2.67
N ASP A 374 -17.63 23.03 3.54
CA ASP A 374 -16.18 22.81 3.51
C ASP A 374 -15.73 22.15 2.20
N LEU A 375 -16.50 21.17 1.71
CA LEU A 375 -16.22 20.49 0.45
C LEU A 375 -16.36 21.44 -0.76
N LEU A 376 -17.41 22.27 -0.78
CA LEU A 376 -17.64 23.26 -1.84
C LEU A 376 -16.57 24.35 -1.83
N GLU A 377 -16.15 24.81 -0.64
CA GLU A 377 -15.07 25.78 -0.49
C GLU A 377 -13.72 25.21 -0.97
N PHE A 378 -13.40 23.97 -0.61
CA PHE A 378 -12.23 23.26 -1.12
C PHE A 378 -12.27 23.18 -2.66
N ALA A 379 -13.41 22.81 -3.23
CA ALA A 379 -13.60 22.73 -4.67
C ALA A 379 -13.36 24.09 -5.37
N ARG A 380 -13.91 25.17 -4.80
CA ARG A 380 -13.73 26.53 -5.30
C ARG A 380 -12.25 26.94 -5.31
N HIS A 381 -11.51 26.67 -4.23
CA HIS A 381 -10.09 27.01 -4.11
C HIS A 381 -9.21 26.18 -5.08
N ASN A 382 -9.65 24.98 -5.43
CA ASN A 382 -8.92 24.07 -6.34
C ASN A 382 -9.47 24.07 -7.77
N ASN A 383 -10.43 24.96 -8.09
CA ASN A 383 -11.10 25.07 -9.40
C ASN A 383 -11.77 23.76 -9.85
N ILE A 384 -12.32 22.98 -8.93
CA ILE A 384 -13.08 21.77 -9.25
C ILE A 384 -14.48 22.18 -9.72
N LYS A 385 -14.81 21.83 -10.93
CA LYS A 385 -16.15 21.95 -11.50
C LYS A 385 -17.03 20.79 -11.03
N GLU A 386 -18.35 20.96 -11.13
CA GLU A 386 -19.33 19.91 -10.83
C GLU A 386 -19.22 19.37 -9.38
N ALA A 387 -18.72 20.20 -8.47
CA ALA A 387 -18.51 19.79 -7.07
C ALA A 387 -19.82 19.41 -6.37
N THR A 388 -20.89 20.15 -6.64
CA THR A 388 -22.23 19.86 -6.10
C THR A 388 -22.72 18.50 -6.57
N GLU A 389 -22.65 18.25 -7.86
CA GLU A 389 -23.05 17.01 -8.49
C GLU A 389 -22.24 15.80 -7.98
N ILE A 390 -20.92 16.00 -7.77
CA ILE A 390 -20.04 14.96 -7.21
C ILE A 390 -20.47 14.62 -5.78
N ILE A 391 -20.72 15.63 -4.93
CA ILE A 391 -21.15 15.41 -3.54
C ILE A 391 -22.48 14.68 -3.51
N ASP A 392 -23.47 15.18 -4.26
CA ASP A 392 -24.83 14.63 -4.30
C ASP A 392 -24.82 13.18 -4.81
N ARG A 393 -24.07 12.91 -5.89
CA ARG A 393 -23.93 11.58 -6.45
C ARG A 393 -23.31 10.59 -5.46
N ILE A 394 -22.24 10.98 -4.76
CA ILE A 394 -21.58 10.11 -3.80
C ILE A 394 -22.49 9.84 -2.60
N ALA A 395 -23.18 10.85 -2.07
CA ALA A 395 -24.11 10.67 -0.94
C ALA A 395 -25.29 9.76 -1.33
N GLU A 396 -25.90 9.99 -2.51
CA GLU A 396 -26.99 9.17 -3.05
C GLU A 396 -26.56 7.69 -3.21
N VAL A 397 -25.45 7.46 -3.90
CA VAL A 397 -24.94 6.11 -4.16
C VAL A 397 -24.58 5.41 -2.86
N SER A 398 -23.93 6.13 -1.93
CA SER A 398 -23.55 5.56 -0.62
C SER A 398 -24.73 5.19 0.24
N SER A 399 -25.90 5.81 0.05
CA SER A 399 -27.13 5.41 0.76
C SER A 399 -27.60 3.98 0.42
N ARG A 400 -27.17 3.45 -0.73
CA ARG A 400 -27.50 2.09 -1.20
C ARG A 400 -26.53 1.03 -0.74
N TRP A 401 -25.43 1.42 -0.03
CA TRP A 401 -24.42 0.46 0.42
C TRP A 401 -24.98 -0.76 1.17
N PRO A 402 -26.05 -0.67 2.03
CA PRO A 402 -26.59 -1.87 2.67
C PRO A 402 -27.11 -2.94 1.71
N LEU A 403 -27.53 -2.55 0.50
CA LEU A 403 -27.94 -3.52 -0.54
C LEU A 403 -26.72 -4.22 -1.10
N LEU A 404 -25.71 -3.46 -1.52
CA LEU A 404 -24.43 -4.01 -2.00
C LEU A 404 -23.75 -4.89 -0.95
N ALA A 405 -23.78 -4.48 0.32
CA ALA A 405 -23.20 -5.27 1.41
C ALA A 405 -23.89 -6.63 1.58
N ARG A 406 -25.23 -6.70 1.45
CA ARG A 406 -25.97 -7.97 1.48
C ARG A 406 -25.66 -8.84 0.26
N GLU A 407 -25.56 -8.25 -0.93
CA GLU A 407 -25.17 -8.95 -2.16
C GLU A 407 -23.77 -9.54 -2.05
N CYS A 408 -22.87 -8.88 -1.31
CA CYS A 408 -21.54 -9.37 -0.99
C CYS A 408 -21.49 -10.28 0.25
N GLU A 409 -22.66 -10.68 0.78
CA GLU A 409 -22.80 -11.55 1.96
C GLU A 409 -22.09 -11.00 3.22
N VAL A 410 -22.04 -9.68 3.38
CA VAL A 410 -21.59 -9.05 4.63
C VAL A 410 -22.59 -9.35 5.74
N PRO A 411 -22.16 -9.82 6.92
CA PRO A 411 -23.07 -10.12 8.02
C PRO A 411 -23.94 -8.93 8.43
N GLN A 412 -25.23 -9.15 8.64
CA GLN A 412 -26.18 -8.08 8.98
C GLN A 412 -25.74 -7.24 10.21
N PRO A 413 -25.17 -7.83 11.30
CA PRO A 413 -24.65 -7.02 12.42
C PRO A 413 -23.57 -6.02 12.04
N MET A 414 -22.73 -6.34 11.03
CA MET A 414 -21.73 -5.38 10.53
C MET A 414 -22.39 -4.24 9.75
N ILE A 415 -23.41 -4.57 8.93
CA ILE A 415 -24.18 -3.56 8.18
C ILE A 415 -24.86 -2.60 9.16
N ASP A 416 -25.53 -3.14 10.18
CA ASP A 416 -26.25 -2.36 11.20
C ASP A 416 -25.30 -1.48 12.03
N ALA A 417 -24.06 -1.91 12.25
CA ALA A 417 -23.06 -1.13 12.96
C ALA A 417 -22.47 0.01 12.11
N ILE A 418 -22.33 -0.18 10.81
CA ILE A 418 -21.67 0.78 9.91
C ILE A 418 -22.64 1.85 9.39
N MET A 419 -23.82 1.44 8.92
CA MET A 419 -24.76 2.30 8.22
C MET A 419 -25.13 3.60 8.97
N PRO A 420 -25.40 3.59 10.31
CA PRO A 420 -25.72 4.81 11.05
C PRO A 420 -24.56 5.82 11.11
N ASN A 421 -23.36 5.40 10.81
CA ASN A 421 -22.16 6.24 10.86
C ASN A 421 -21.83 6.90 9.53
N LEU A 422 -22.45 6.52 8.41
CA LEU A 422 -22.21 7.17 7.13
C LEU A 422 -22.77 8.58 7.12
N LYS A 423 -22.01 9.55 6.57
CA LYS A 423 -22.42 10.97 6.46
C LYS A 423 -23.25 11.20 5.19
N LEU A 424 -24.43 10.64 5.11
CA LEU A 424 -25.30 10.71 3.92
C LEU A 424 -26.02 12.05 3.76
N SER A 425 -26.15 12.84 4.84
CA SER A 425 -26.81 14.15 4.85
C SER A 425 -25.81 15.31 4.71
N ILE A 426 -24.73 15.10 3.97
CA ILE A 426 -23.66 16.09 3.77
C ILE A 426 -24.02 17.13 2.71
#